data_d04fffaf10cab459023de56054f544b5
#
_entry.id   d04fffaf10cab459023de56054f544b5
#
_cell.length_a   1.000
_cell.length_b   1.000
_cell.length_c   1.000
_cell.angle_alpha   90.00
_cell.angle_beta   90.00
_cell.angle_gamma   90.00
#
_symmetry.space_group_name_H-M   'P 1'
#
loop_
_entity.id
_entity.type
_entity.pdbx_description
1 polymer ?
#
loop_
_entity_poly.entity_id
_entity_poly.type
_entity_poly.pdbx_seq_one_letter_code
_entity_poly.pdbx_strand_id
1 'polypeptide(L)'
;MNTDTLRPPPLFDPSAAAYKDWLHLNVFDHASGTIGIFNASLHGSPSDPRSRAVGTALVHEPGVGWIGNVEVAGMDEVNIGTTSIGLEKIALATDPSAGTVLVSARLPSDGLEAGLTATVGSRAVDVSLPFPFGPGWISWYVVPRLSVEGGLLVRGRSLDLAGATAYHDHNWGRWHWGDEVGWEWAACSAASPAVSLVVVRPGHPGLRARRGGRQGDGDDGTMLLADVAGERRSFASRLVEIEHRGRLGEPLRRLPGALAALHQDRIAPRLPERILVSAADGIDRVELEIQPRAAAQVIAADPSRHGYGFIHEMVGRFEADCRIGGRTTHVTGLAVFEYVD
;
A
#
# COMPACT_ATOMS: atom_id res chain seq x y z
N MET A 1 18.93 -14.52 3.01
CA MET A 1 18.49 -14.49 1.60
C MET A 1 17.90 -13.13 1.35
N ASN A 2 18.17 -12.56 0.20
CA ASN A 2 17.58 -11.27 -0.17
C ASN A 2 16.12 -11.50 -0.58
N THR A 3 15.17 -11.01 0.18
CA THR A 3 13.73 -11.30 0.00
C THR A 3 13.02 -10.29 -0.88
N ASP A 4 13.68 -9.16 -1.15
CA ASP A 4 13.14 -8.07 -1.98
C ASP A 4 13.50 -8.28 -3.46
N THR A 5 13.09 -9.42 -4.00
CA THR A 5 13.27 -9.81 -5.40
C THR A 5 11.98 -10.35 -5.98
N LEU A 6 11.65 -9.97 -7.21
CA LEU A 6 10.49 -10.47 -7.93
C LEU A 6 10.52 -12.00 -8.05
N ARG A 7 9.35 -12.62 -8.02
CA ARG A 7 9.18 -14.07 -7.95
C ARG A 7 8.27 -14.59 -9.08
N PRO A 8 8.60 -14.33 -10.35
CA PRO A 8 7.77 -14.75 -11.46
C PRO A 8 7.57 -16.26 -11.44
N PRO A 9 6.37 -16.75 -11.77
CA PRO A 9 6.08 -18.17 -11.80
C PRO A 9 6.95 -18.86 -12.86
N PRO A 10 7.29 -20.15 -12.66
CA PRO A 10 7.93 -20.95 -13.69
C PRO A 10 7.13 -20.96 -15.00
N LEU A 11 7.81 -21.07 -16.13
CA LEU A 11 7.19 -21.38 -17.42
C LEU A 11 6.32 -22.65 -17.26
N PHE A 12 5.14 -22.72 -17.70
CA PHE A 12 4.23 -23.88 -17.59
C PHE A 12 3.54 -24.06 -16.21
N ASP A 13 3.60 -23.09 -15.32
CA ASP A 13 2.81 -23.12 -14.08
C ASP A 13 1.31 -22.91 -14.41
N PRO A 14 0.43 -23.89 -14.14
CA PRO A 14 -0.99 -23.79 -14.47
C PRO A 14 -1.71 -22.67 -13.70
N SER A 15 -1.13 -22.20 -12.60
CA SER A 15 -1.67 -21.13 -11.77
C SER A 15 -1.04 -19.76 -12.06
N ALA A 16 -0.20 -19.67 -13.10
CA ALA A 16 0.51 -18.43 -13.47
C ALA A 16 -0.44 -17.26 -13.78
N ALA A 17 -1.65 -17.53 -14.27
CA ALA A 17 -2.66 -16.50 -14.53
C ALA A 17 -3.14 -15.78 -13.26
N ALA A 18 -3.08 -16.45 -12.10
CA ALA A 18 -3.43 -15.87 -10.80
C ALA A 18 -2.28 -15.11 -10.13
N TYR A 19 -1.08 -15.20 -10.69
CA TYR A 19 0.11 -14.59 -10.12
C TYR A 19 -0.03 -13.07 -10.03
N LYS A 20 0.45 -12.54 -8.90
CA LYS A 20 0.59 -11.12 -8.62
C LYS A 20 1.95 -10.90 -7.95
N ASP A 21 2.61 -9.80 -8.33
CA ASP A 21 3.87 -9.39 -7.74
C ASP A 21 3.99 -7.87 -7.88
N TRP A 22 4.27 -7.14 -6.80
CA TRP A 22 4.38 -5.69 -6.89
C TRP A 22 5.35 -5.09 -5.88
N LEU A 23 5.97 -4.01 -6.32
CA LEU A 23 6.76 -3.10 -5.51
C LEU A 23 5.91 -1.87 -5.20
N HIS A 24 5.87 -1.46 -3.95
CA HIS A 24 5.08 -0.32 -3.48
C HIS A 24 5.91 0.62 -2.61
N LEU A 25 5.74 1.93 -2.80
CA LEU A 25 6.38 2.96 -1.98
C LEU A 25 5.37 4.05 -1.65
N ASN A 26 5.20 4.34 -0.36
CA ASN A 26 4.54 5.55 0.10
C ASN A 26 5.56 6.56 0.59
N VAL A 27 5.38 7.83 0.23
CA VAL A 27 6.24 8.94 0.64
C VAL A 27 5.43 9.92 1.48
N PHE A 28 5.98 10.36 2.60
CA PHE A 28 5.37 11.27 3.56
C PHE A 28 6.23 12.52 3.70
N ASP A 29 5.83 13.61 3.08
CA ASP A 29 6.44 14.92 3.31
C ASP A 29 5.75 15.60 4.49
N HIS A 30 6.38 15.51 5.65
CA HIS A 30 5.83 16.05 6.90
C HIS A 30 5.77 17.58 6.91
N ALA A 31 6.56 18.25 6.09
CA ALA A 31 6.60 19.71 6.04
C ALA A 31 5.37 20.29 5.32
N SER A 32 5.01 19.73 4.17
CA SER A 32 3.87 20.19 3.37
C SER A 32 2.58 19.43 3.66
N GLY A 33 2.69 18.24 4.25
CA GLY A 33 1.58 17.28 4.38
C GLY A 33 1.27 16.53 3.06
N THR A 34 2.17 16.60 2.08
CA THR A 34 2.05 15.89 0.81
C THR A 34 2.33 14.40 1.01
N ILE A 35 1.51 13.56 0.39
CA ILE A 35 1.68 12.10 0.40
C ILE A 35 1.77 11.61 -1.04
N GLY A 36 2.82 10.82 -1.33
CA GLY A 36 3.00 10.13 -2.60
C GLY A 36 2.74 8.63 -2.47
N ILE A 37 2.09 8.05 -3.48
CA ILE A 37 1.81 6.61 -3.60
C ILE A 37 2.33 6.14 -4.95
N PHE A 38 3.30 5.25 -4.92
CA PHE A 38 3.95 4.69 -6.11
C PHE A 38 3.89 3.17 -6.05
N ASN A 39 3.43 2.56 -7.12
CA ASN A 39 3.32 1.12 -7.24
C ASN A 39 3.67 0.69 -8.66
N ALA A 40 4.35 -0.44 -8.80
CA ALA A 40 4.50 -1.15 -10.07
C ALA A 40 4.23 -2.63 -9.84
N SER A 41 3.29 -3.20 -10.58
CA SER A 41 2.76 -4.53 -10.35
C SER A 41 2.65 -5.36 -11.61
N LEU A 42 2.85 -6.67 -11.47
CA LEU A 42 2.63 -7.69 -12.48
C LEU A 42 1.37 -8.47 -12.15
N HIS A 43 0.49 -8.64 -13.13
CA HIS A 43 -0.75 -9.40 -13.05
C HIS A 43 -0.73 -10.52 -14.08
N GLY A 44 -0.49 -11.75 -13.64
CA GLY A 44 -0.25 -12.91 -14.48
C GLY A 44 1.24 -13.15 -14.74
N SER A 45 1.56 -14.22 -15.48
CA SER A 45 2.94 -14.56 -15.82
C SER A 45 3.52 -13.58 -16.83
N PRO A 46 4.78 -13.12 -16.67
CA PRO A 46 5.47 -12.34 -17.70
C PRO A 46 5.56 -13.01 -19.08
N SER A 47 5.45 -14.33 -19.15
CA SER A 47 5.45 -15.09 -20.39
C SER A 47 4.08 -15.24 -21.06
N ASP A 48 2.99 -14.82 -20.43
CA ASP A 48 1.63 -14.88 -20.99
C ASP A 48 1.25 -13.51 -21.58
N PRO A 49 0.97 -13.40 -22.90
CA PRO A 49 0.62 -12.13 -23.55
C PRO A 49 -0.70 -11.52 -23.04
N ARG A 50 -1.53 -12.31 -22.34
CA ARG A 50 -2.74 -11.79 -21.68
C ARG A 50 -2.44 -11.08 -20.38
N SER A 51 -1.30 -11.34 -19.75
CA SER A 51 -0.88 -10.70 -18.53
C SER A 51 -0.64 -9.19 -18.72
N ARG A 52 -0.72 -8.44 -17.66
CA ARG A 52 -0.59 -6.98 -17.66
C ARG A 52 0.32 -6.51 -16.54
N ALA A 53 1.00 -5.41 -16.79
CA ALA A 53 1.60 -4.62 -15.73
C ALA A 53 0.75 -3.39 -15.46
N VAL A 54 0.73 -2.98 -14.19
CA VAL A 54 0.03 -1.78 -13.74
C VAL A 54 1.01 -0.92 -12.95
N GLY A 55 1.22 0.31 -13.40
CA GLY A 55 1.96 1.34 -12.69
C GLY A 55 1.00 2.34 -12.07
N THR A 56 1.20 2.72 -10.82
CA THR A 56 0.46 3.78 -10.13
C THR A 56 1.44 4.84 -9.65
N ALA A 57 1.20 6.08 -10.02
CA ALA A 57 1.92 7.22 -9.45
C ALA A 57 0.89 8.30 -9.11
N LEU A 58 0.59 8.42 -7.82
CA LEU A 58 -0.39 9.35 -7.27
C LEU A 58 0.26 10.21 -6.20
N VAL A 59 -0.05 11.48 -6.20
CA VAL A 59 0.35 12.44 -5.17
C VAL A 59 -0.88 13.17 -4.69
N HIS A 60 -1.10 13.20 -3.40
CA HIS A 60 -2.09 14.06 -2.78
C HIS A 60 -1.41 15.22 -2.09
N GLU A 61 -1.78 16.43 -2.49
CA GLU A 61 -1.31 17.67 -1.88
C GLU A 61 -2.48 18.37 -1.19
N PRO A 62 -2.34 18.76 0.10
CA PRO A 62 -3.37 19.49 0.83
C PRO A 62 -3.77 20.78 0.09
N GLY A 63 -5.08 20.98 -0.08
CA GLY A 63 -5.63 22.15 -0.81
C GLY A 63 -5.60 22.06 -2.33
N VAL A 64 -4.87 21.08 -2.91
CA VAL A 64 -4.80 20.83 -4.36
C VAL A 64 -5.54 19.55 -4.75
N GLY A 65 -5.48 18.53 -3.90
CA GLY A 65 -6.07 17.22 -4.13
C GLY A 65 -5.13 16.25 -4.84
N TRP A 66 -5.70 15.26 -5.52
CA TRP A 66 -4.96 14.20 -6.20
C TRP A 66 -4.39 14.62 -7.56
N ILE A 67 -3.14 14.22 -7.82
CA ILE A 67 -2.38 14.45 -9.04
C ILE A 67 -1.73 13.13 -9.45
N GLY A 68 -1.46 12.95 -10.74
CA GLY A 68 -0.89 11.70 -11.27
C GLY A 68 -1.96 10.75 -11.81
N ASN A 69 -1.60 9.53 -12.18
CA ASN A 69 -2.49 8.58 -12.84
C ASN A 69 -2.00 7.12 -12.68
N VAL A 70 -2.75 6.22 -13.31
CA VAL A 70 -2.42 4.80 -13.47
C VAL A 70 -2.06 4.53 -14.91
N GLU A 71 -1.01 3.75 -15.13
CA GLU A 71 -0.58 3.22 -16.42
C GLU A 71 -0.83 1.73 -16.47
N VAL A 72 -1.37 1.21 -17.57
CA VAL A 72 -1.57 -0.23 -17.81
C VAL A 72 -0.87 -0.60 -19.12
N ALA A 73 -0.01 -1.62 -19.08
CA ALA A 73 0.79 -2.06 -20.21
C ALA A 73 0.68 -3.57 -20.46
N GLY A 74 0.87 -3.99 -21.72
CA GLY A 74 1.12 -5.39 -22.07
C GLY A 74 2.51 -5.83 -21.63
N MET A 75 2.76 -7.12 -21.48
CA MET A 75 4.07 -7.61 -21.02
C MET A 75 5.20 -7.35 -22.03
N ASP A 76 4.90 -7.18 -23.29
CA ASP A 76 5.83 -6.79 -24.36
C ASP A 76 6.30 -5.33 -24.30
N GLU A 77 5.60 -4.51 -23.52
CA GLU A 77 5.90 -3.08 -23.29
C GLU A 77 6.57 -2.82 -21.92
N VAL A 78 6.84 -3.90 -21.15
CA VAL A 78 7.32 -3.80 -19.78
C VAL A 78 8.74 -4.32 -19.66
N ASN A 79 9.60 -3.55 -19.00
CA ASN A 79 10.95 -3.99 -18.65
C ASN A 79 10.91 -4.61 -17.23
N ILE A 80 11.10 -5.93 -17.15
CA ILE A 80 11.07 -6.68 -15.90
C ILE A 80 12.48 -7.16 -15.58
N GLY A 81 13.06 -6.63 -14.50
CA GLY A 81 14.32 -7.11 -13.93
C GLY A 81 14.09 -8.09 -12.77
N THR A 82 15.16 -8.48 -12.12
CA THR A 82 15.08 -9.32 -10.89
C THR A 82 14.49 -8.53 -9.71
N THR A 83 14.69 -7.22 -9.70
CA THR A 83 14.31 -6.32 -8.60
C THR A 83 13.60 -5.06 -9.14
N SER A 84 13.07 -5.11 -10.36
CA SER A 84 12.49 -3.91 -10.98
C SER A 84 11.33 -4.24 -11.91
N ILE A 85 10.36 -3.33 -11.95
CA ILE A 85 9.26 -3.29 -12.90
C ILE A 85 9.24 -1.89 -13.50
N GLY A 86 9.45 -1.79 -14.82
CA GLY A 86 9.45 -0.53 -15.56
C GLY A 86 8.45 -0.54 -16.69
N LEU A 87 7.42 0.28 -16.59
CA LEU A 87 6.52 0.65 -17.68
C LEU A 87 7.10 1.87 -18.41
N GLU A 88 6.43 2.37 -19.44
CA GLU A 88 6.90 3.55 -20.22
C GLU A 88 7.06 4.79 -19.32
N LYS A 89 6.08 5.03 -18.43
CA LYS A 89 5.97 6.26 -17.63
C LYS A 89 6.25 6.07 -16.16
N ILE A 90 6.13 4.85 -15.64
CA ILE A 90 6.26 4.55 -14.22
C ILE A 90 7.19 3.36 -14.02
N ALA A 91 8.21 3.52 -13.20
CA ALA A 91 9.14 2.45 -12.86
C ALA A 91 9.46 2.47 -11.36
N LEU A 92 9.53 1.27 -10.78
CA LEU A 92 10.05 1.01 -9.46
C LEU A 92 11.15 -0.04 -9.52
N ALA A 93 12.21 0.18 -8.75
CA ALA A 93 13.30 -0.77 -8.61
C ALA A 93 13.80 -0.80 -7.17
N THR A 94 14.26 -1.96 -6.72
CA THR A 94 14.95 -2.11 -5.45
C THR A 94 16.42 -2.48 -5.69
N ASP A 95 17.32 -1.95 -4.89
CA ASP A 95 18.69 -2.45 -4.75
C ASP A 95 18.85 -2.96 -3.32
N PRO A 96 18.65 -4.25 -3.10
CA PRO A 96 18.73 -4.82 -1.76
C PRO A 96 20.16 -4.83 -1.21
N SER A 97 21.19 -4.69 -2.04
CA SER A 97 22.58 -4.59 -1.61
C SER A 97 22.92 -3.19 -1.07
N ALA A 98 22.36 -2.16 -1.69
CA ALA A 98 22.47 -0.78 -1.22
C ALA A 98 21.37 -0.42 -0.20
N GLY A 99 20.34 -1.26 -0.04
CA GLY A 99 19.16 -0.97 0.78
C GLY A 99 18.38 0.23 0.26
N THR A 100 18.17 0.32 -1.05
CA THR A 100 17.47 1.45 -1.67
C THR A 100 16.28 1.01 -2.53
N VAL A 101 15.28 1.89 -2.59
CA VAL A 101 14.15 1.82 -3.51
C VAL A 101 14.18 3.03 -4.40
N LEU A 102 14.10 2.82 -5.69
CA LEU A 102 14.12 3.86 -6.71
C LEU A 102 12.74 4.00 -7.35
N VAL A 103 12.29 5.23 -7.53
CA VAL A 103 11.05 5.56 -8.24
C VAL A 103 11.34 6.55 -9.35
N SER A 104 10.81 6.25 -10.53
CA SER A 104 10.72 7.19 -11.63
C SER A 104 9.28 7.23 -12.13
N ALA A 105 8.70 8.42 -12.22
CA ALA A 105 7.39 8.61 -12.85
C ALA A 105 7.43 9.85 -13.75
N ARG A 106 6.80 9.74 -14.93
CA ARG A 106 6.78 10.79 -15.92
C ARG A 106 5.40 10.90 -16.58
N LEU A 107 4.53 11.65 -15.93
CA LEU A 107 3.11 11.83 -16.29
C LEU A 107 2.81 13.33 -16.52
N PRO A 108 3.43 13.99 -17.51
CA PRO A 108 3.30 15.44 -17.69
C PRO A 108 1.87 15.89 -18.01
N SER A 109 1.08 15.08 -18.73
CA SER A 109 -0.34 15.34 -18.99
C SER A 109 -1.19 15.34 -17.71
N ASP A 110 -0.78 14.60 -16.68
CA ASP A 110 -1.43 14.51 -15.38
C ASP A 110 -0.76 15.42 -14.34
N GLY A 111 0.23 16.21 -14.76
CA GLY A 111 0.92 17.19 -13.96
C GLY A 111 1.88 16.60 -12.91
N LEU A 112 2.43 15.41 -13.15
CA LEU A 112 3.32 14.72 -12.21
C LEU A 112 4.59 14.20 -12.90
N GLU A 113 5.76 14.59 -12.32
CA GLU A 113 7.00 13.87 -12.52
C GLU A 113 7.63 13.59 -11.16
N ALA A 114 8.28 12.44 -11.01
CA ALA A 114 8.97 12.03 -9.80
C ALA A 114 10.32 11.37 -10.12
N GLY A 115 11.32 11.70 -9.32
CA GLY A 115 12.61 11.04 -9.31
C GLY A 115 13.07 10.91 -7.87
N LEU A 116 12.97 9.70 -7.28
CA LEU A 116 13.14 9.48 -5.86
C LEU A 116 14.10 8.33 -5.60
N THR A 117 14.91 8.49 -4.57
CA THR A 117 15.69 7.42 -3.94
C THR A 117 15.27 7.33 -2.47
N ALA A 118 14.76 6.19 -2.06
CA ALA A 118 14.41 5.93 -0.67
C ALA A 118 15.40 4.92 -0.08
N THR A 119 16.07 5.29 1.02
CA THR A 119 17.10 4.49 1.67
C THR A 119 16.56 3.89 2.97
N VAL A 120 16.77 2.58 3.16
CA VAL A 120 16.32 1.83 4.34
C VAL A 120 16.82 2.47 5.63
N GLY A 121 15.89 2.88 6.47
CA GLY A 121 16.15 3.51 7.78
C GLY A 121 15.70 2.66 8.97
N SER A 122 14.99 1.54 8.72
CA SER A 122 14.55 0.63 9.76
C SER A 122 14.71 -0.83 9.32
N ARG A 123 14.75 -1.74 10.29
CA ARG A 123 14.83 -3.18 9.99
C ARG A 123 13.59 -3.64 9.23
N ALA A 124 13.76 -4.37 8.15
CA ALA A 124 12.69 -5.00 7.41
C ALA A 124 11.98 -6.11 8.21
N VAL A 125 10.74 -6.39 7.83
CA VAL A 125 9.95 -7.54 8.28
C VAL A 125 9.67 -8.41 7.06
N ASP A 126 9.98 -9.68 7.17
CA ASP A 126 9.79 -10.68 6.13
C ASP A 126 8.67 -11.65 6.53
N VAL A 127 7.58 -11.64 5.80
CA VAL A 127 6.46 -12.58 5.93
C VAL A 127 6.41 -13.42 4.65
N SER A 128 7.50 -14.13 4.40
CA SER A 128 7.67 -14.94 3.18
C SER A 128 6.93 -16.27 3.20
N LEU A 129 6.39 -16.68 4.34
CA LEU A 129 5.49 -17.85 4.41
C LEU A 129 4.16 -17.50 3.77
N PRO A 130 3.66 -18.32 2.82
CA PRO A 130 2.38 -18.09 2.19
C PRO A 130 1.24 -18.01 3.20
N PHE A 131 0.56 -16.87 3.25
CA PHE A 131 -0.63 -16.67 4.06
C PHE A 131 -1.88 -16.97 3.21
N PRO A 132 -2.83 -17.77 3.68
CA PRO A 132 -4.07 -18.06 2.95
C PRO A 132 -4.84 -16.77 2.60
N PHE A 133 -5.21 -16.60 1.33
CA PHE A 133 -5.84 -15.41 0.83
C PHE A 133 -6.95 -15.75 -0.19
N GLY A 134 -8.19 -15.87 0.30
CA GLY A 134 -9.29 -16.41 -0.49
C GLY A 134 -8.97 -17.83 -0.97
N PRO A 135 -9.11 -18.11 -2.29
CA PRO A 135 -8.73 -19.39 -2.87
C PRO A 135 -7.23 -19.54 -3.12
N GLY A 136 -6.42 -18.55 -2.82
CA GLY A 136 -4.99 -18.51 -3.07
C GLY A 136 -4.18 -18.18 -1.83
N TRP A 137 -3.11 -17.41 -2.03
CA TRP A 137 -2.20 -17.01 -0.96
C TRP A 137 -1.49 -15.70 -1.29
N ILE A 138 -0.96 -15.05 -0.26
CA ILE A 138 -0.13 -13.85 -0.33
C ILE A 138 1.06 -13.96 0.62
N SER A 139 2.17 -13.36 0.25
CA SER A 139 3.34 -13.12 1.09
C SER A 139 3.80 -11.69 0.93
N TRP A 140 4.55 -11.15 1.88
CA TRP A 140 5.03 -9.77 1.81
C TRP A 140 6.34 -9.56 2.57
N TYR A 141 7.06 -8.56 2.10
CA TYR A 141 8.26 -7.99 2.71
C TYR A 141 8.01 -6.52 2.96
N VAL A 142 8.34 -6.03 4.14
CA VAL A 142 7.99 -4.67 4.59
C VAL A 142 9.21 -3.96 5.14
N VAL A 143 9.43 -2.72 4.71
CA VAL A 143 10.36 -1.77 5.32
C VAL A 143 9.54 -0.60 5.88
N PRO A 144 9.31 -0.53 7.20
CA PRO A 144 8.42 0.44 7.80
C PRO A 144 8.90 1.90 7.68
N ARG A 145 10.21 2.11 7.51
CA ARG A 145 10.78 3.45 7.41
C ARG A 145 12.00 3.51 6.50
N LEU A 146 11.94 4.43 5.55
CA LEU A 146 13.05 4.85 4.71
C LEU A 146 13.21 6.37 4.81
N SER A 147 14.41 6.87 4.56
CA SER A 147 14.66 8.29 4.27
C SER A 147 14.56 8.53 2.77
N VAL A 148 14.09 9.70 2.36
CA VAL A 148 13.87 10.03 0.94
C VAL A 148 14.80 11.15 0.50
N GLU A 149 15.35 10.98 -0.69
CA GLU A 149 16.07 12.01 -1.45
C GLU A 149 15.43 12.15 -2.85
N GLY A 150 15.59 13.32 -3.46
CA GLY A 150 15.00 13.64 -4.76
C GLY A 150 13.78 14.52 -4.64
N GLY A 151 12.91 14.52 -5.64
CA GLY A 151 11.81 15.46 -5.67
C GLY A 151 10.67 15.09 -6.60
N LEU A 152 9.64 15.91 -6.53
CA LEU A 152 8.46 15.85 -7.38
C LEU A 152 8.35 17.16 -8.18
N LEU A 153 7.93 17.07 -9.43
CA LEU A 153 7.39 18.18 -10.18
C LEU A 153 5.86 18.02 -10.24
N VAL A 154 5.16 18.88 -9.51
CA VAL A 154 3.70 18.83 -9.35
C VAL A 154 3.10 20.06 -9.99
N ARG A 155 2.39 19.89 -11.12
CA ARG A 155 1.79 20.98 -11.92
C ARG A 155 2.80 22.12 -12.21
N GLY A 156 4.03 21.74 -12.55
CA GLY A 156 5.12 22.70 -12.86
C GLY A 156 5.82 23.28 -11.63
N ARG A 157 5.42 22.93 -10.39
CA ARG A 157 6.08 23.35 -9.16
C ARG A 157 6.97 22.23 -8.63
N SER A 158 8.23 22.54 -8.43
CA SER A 158 9.19 21.62 -7.83
C SER A 158 8.98 21.51 -6.32
N LEU A 159 8.96 20.28 -5.81
CA LEU A 159 8.94 19.92 -4.39
C LEU A 159 10.20 19.10 -4.11
N ASP A 160 11.07 19.63 -3.25
CA ASP A 160 12.20 18.88 -2.71
C ASP A 160 11.68 18.01 -1.54
N LEU A 161 12.00 16.73 -1.57
CA LEU A 161 11.58 15.75 -0.56
C LEU A 161 12.70 15.43 0.46
N ALA A 162 13.74 16.25 0.52
CA ALA A 162 14.78 16.11 1.53
C ALA A 162 14.16 16.19 2.94
N GLY A 163 14.35 15.15 3.74
CA GLY A 163 13.76 15.01 5.08
C GLY A 163 12.35 14.37 5.10
N ALA A 164 11.77 14.05 3.96
CA ALA A 164 10.60 13.19 3.90
C ALA A 164 10.95 11.76 4.34
N THR A 165 9.93 11.02 4.75
CA THR A 165 10.06 9.59 5.06
C THR A 165 9.28 8.76 4.05
N ALA A 166 9.61 7.48 3.95
CA ALA A 166 8.86 6.55 3.14
C ALA A 166 8.57 5.23 3.87
N TYR A 167 7.60 4.51 3.36
CA TYR A 167 7.29 3.12 3.61
C TYR A 167 7.44 2.35 2.31
N HIS A 168 7.97 1.14 2.39
CA HIS A 168 8.08 0.24 1.25
C HIS A 168 7.57 -1.14 1.59
N ASP A 169 6.83 -1.75 0.67
CA ASP A 169 6.58 -3.16 0.67
C ASP A 169 6.76 -3.80 -0.71
N HIS A 170 7.02 -5.09 -0.68
CA HIS A 170 7.01 -5.98 -1.82
C HIS A 170 6.07 -7.13 -1.49
N ASN A 171 5.01 -7.27 -2.28
CA ASN A 171 4.00 -8.30 -2.09
C ASN A 171 3.94 -9.21 -3.31
N TRP A 172 3.78 -10.50 -3.08
CA TRP A 172 3.61 -11.49 -4.13
C TRP A 172 2.65 -12.57 -3.69
N GLY A 173 1.99 -13.21 -4.67
CA GLY A 173 1.03 -14.26 -4.37
C GLY A 173 0.23 -14.71 -5.57
N ARG A 174 -0.90 -15.38 -5.29
CA ARG A 174 -1.78 -15.95 -6.30
C ARG A 174 -3.23 -15.79 -5.92
N TRP A 175 -3.96 -14.99 -6.64
CA TRP A 175 -5.41 -14.80 -6.56
C TRP A 175 -5.92 -14.13 -7.83
N HIS A 176 -7.22 -14.15 -8.03
CA HIS A 176 -7.85 -13.38 -9.12
C HIS A 176 -8.61 -12.19 -8.56
N TRP A 177 -8.56 -11.06 -9.27
CA TRP A 177 -9.45 -9.96 -8.99
C TRP A 177 -10.89 -10.38 -9.26
N GLY A 178 -11.82 -10.06 -8.34
CA GLY A 178 -13.20 -10.52 -8.36
C GLY A 178 -13.44 -11.83 -7.59
N ASP A 179 -12.40 -12.51 -7.09
CA ASP A 179 -12.54 -13.50 -6.03
C ASP A 179 -12.94 -12.78 -4.72
N GLU A 180 -13.38 -13.57 -3.73
CA GLU A 180 -13.70 -13.03 -2.39
C GLU A 180 -12.39 -12.71 -1.60
N VAL A 181 -11.55 -11.88 -2.17
CA VAL A 181 -10.29 -11.42 -1.59
C VAL A 181 -10.37 -9.93 -1.30
N GLY A 182 -9.63 -9.49 -0.32
CA GLY A 182 -9.52 -8.08 0.04
C GLY A 182 -8.63 -7.91 1.25
N TRP A 183 -8.32 -6.69 1.60
CA TRP A 183 -7.51 -6.37 2.77
C TRP A 183 -7.77 -4.95 3.25
N GLU A 184 -7.33 -4.72 4.45
CA GLU A 184 -7.11 -3.40 5.00
C GLU A 184 -5.64 -3.30 5.37
N TRP A 185 -5.04 -2.22 4.95
CA TRP A 185 -3.64 -1.96 5.22
C TRP A 185 -3.43 -0.48 5.54
N ALA A 186 -2.50 -0.17 6.43
CA ALA A 186 -2.11 1.20 6.73
C ALA A 186 -0.60 1.32 6.95
N ALA A 187 -0.03 2.43 6.47
CA ALA A 187 1.26 2.93 6.90
C ALA A 187 1.11 4.33 7.49
N CYS A 188 1.59 4.48 8.72
CA CYS A 188 1.59 5.74 9.45
C CYS A 188 3.04 6.15 9.72
N SER A 189 3.37 7.40 9.44
CA SER A 189 4.73 7.91 9.64
C SER A 189 4.72 9.26 10.34
N ALA A 190 5.60 9.40 11.34
CA ALA A 190 5.92 10.67 11.99
C ALA A 190 7.42 10.90 12.02
N ALA A 191 7.82 12.17 11.83
CA ALA A 191 9.23 12.53 11.81
C ALA A 191 9.81 12.71 13.21
N SER A 192 9.08 13.34 14.12
CA SER A 192 9.55 13.65 15.47
C SER A 192 8.41 13.55 16.49
N PRO A 193 8.47 12.59 17.45
CA PRO A 193 9.44 11.51 17.50
C PRO A 193 9.32 10.59 16.27
N ALA A 194 10.42 9.89 15.92
CA ALA A 194 10.41 8.94 14.82
C ALA A 194 9.51 7.76 15.16
N VAL A 195 8.36 7.65 14.48
CA VAL A 195 7.40 6.57 14.64
C VAL A 195 6.95 6.08 13.28
N SER A 196 6.87 4.76 13.15
CA SER A 196 6.25 4.10 12.00
C SER A 196 5.33 3.00 12.51
N LEU A 197 4.05 3.06 12.12
CA LEU A 197 3.05 2.04 12.45
C LEU A 197 2.56 1.42 11.14
N VAL A 198 2.52 0.10 11.08
CA VAL A 198 1.99 -0.64 9.93
C VAL A 198 0.89 -1.56 10.42
N VAL A 199 -0.30 -1.43 9.85
CA VAL A 199 -1.47 -2.25 10.15
C VAL A 199 -1.80 -3.10 8.94
N VAL A 200 -2.04 -4.38 9.15
CA VAL A 200 -2.46 -5.31 8.10
C VAL A 200 -3.64 -6.13 8.63
N ARG A 201 -4.70 -6.23 7.85
CA ARG A 201 -5.81 -7.15 8.09
C ARG A 201 -6.24 -7.78 6.77
N PRO A 202 -5.74 -8.99 6.44
CA PRO A 202 -6.13 -9.69 5.22
C PRO A 202 -7.57 -10.22 5.31
N GLY A 203 -8.20 -10.42 4.15
CA GLY A 203 -9.56 -10.94 4.00
C GLY A 203 -10.57 -9.86 3.61
N HIS A 204 -11.60 -10.29 2.87
CA HIS A 204 -12.59 -9.39 2.27
C HIS A 204 -13.43 -8.66 3.34
N PRO A 205 -13.40 -7.33 3.40
CA PRO A 205 -14.09 -6.56 4.45
C PRO A 205 -15.61 -6.75 4.44
N GLY A 206 -16.23 -6.83 3.26
CA GLY A 206 -17.66 -7.04 3.11
C GLY A 206 -18.14 -8.41 3.62
N LEU A 207 -17.33 -9.45 3.54
CA LEU A 207 -17.66 -10.77 4.09
C LEU A 207 -17.59 -10.77 5.62
N ARG A 208 -16.64 -10.04 6.20
CA ARG A 208 -16.56 -9.88 7.66
C ARG A 208 -17.79 -9.20 8.22
N ALA A 209 -18.26 -8.13 7.58
CA ALA A 209 -19.47 -7.44 7.98
C ALA A 209 -20.70 -8.37 7.96
N ARG A 210 -20.82 -9.26 6.94
CA ARG A 210 -21.88 -10.25 6.83
C ARG A 210 -21.80 -11.35 7.90
N ARG A 211 -20.61 -11.71 8.36
CA ARG A 211 -20.36 -12.69 9.42
C ARG A 211 -20.53 -12.13 10.84
N GLY A 212 -21.05 -10.90 10.97
CA GLY A 212 -21.33 -10.27 12.26
C GLY A 212 -20.10 -9.79 13.03
N GLY A 213 -19.01 -9.54 12.31
CA GLY A 213 -17.79 -8.94 12.89
C GLY A 213 -17.08 -9.77 13.96
N ARG A 214 -17.52 -11.01 14.20
CA ARG A 214 -16.80 -11.88 15.14
C ARG A 214 -15.46 -12.27 14.51
N GLN A 215 -14.39 -11.80 15.13
CA GLN A 215 -13.04 -12.31 14.92
C GLN A 215 -13.09 -13.83 15.16
N GLY A 216 -12.71 -14.63 14.17
CA GLY A 216 -12.68 -16.09 14.33
C GLY A 216 -11.70 -16.49 15.42
N ASP A 217 -11.93 -17.66 16.05
CA ASP A 217 -11.07 -18.20 17.12
C ASP A 217 -9.66 -18.61 16.64
N GLY A 218 -9.25 -18.21 15.43
CA GLY A 218 -7.97 -18.53 14.80
C GLY A 218 -7.12 -17.31 14.46
N ASP A 219 -5.90 -17.54 14.00
CA ASP A 219 -5.02 -16.52 13.43
C ASP A 219 -5.62 -16.03 12.09
N ASP A 220 -6.16 -14.83 12.08
CA ASP A 220 -6.77 -14.19 10.92
C ASP A 220 -5.77 -13.34 10.12
N GLY A 221 -4.48 -13.37 10.47
CA GLY A 221 -3.41 -12.61 9.85
C GLY A 221 -3.43 -11.12 10.16
N THR A 222 -4.32 -10.65 11.03
CA THR A 222 -4.29 -9.25 11.47
C THR A 222 -3.01 -8.97 12.24
N MET A 223 -2.34 -7.88 11.93
CA MET A 223 -1.07 -7.49 12.55
C MET A 223 -0.99 -5.98 12.68
N LEU A 224 -0.40 -5.53 13.79
CA LEU A 224 0.13 -4.19 13.95
C LEU A 224 1.62 -4.28 14.26
N LEU A 225 2.44 -3.64 13.43
CA LEU A 225 3.86 -3.44 13.66
C LEU A 225 4.07 -2.00 14.13
N ALA A 226 4.69 -1.82 15.29
CA ALA A 226 5.03 -0.52 15.85
C ALA A 226 6.56 -0.39 15.95
N ASP A 227 7.11 0.62 15.31
CA ASP A 227 8.51 1.04 15.44
C ASP A 227 8.49 2.45 16.04
N VAL A 228 8.82 2.57 17.32
CA VAL A 228 8.70 3.80 18.10
C VAL A 228 10.07 4.14 18.68
N ALA A 229 10.69 5.19 18.16
CA ALA A 229 12.01 5.66 18.57
C ALA A 229 13.09 4.54 18.60
N GLY A 230 13.04 3.62 17.63
CA GLY A 230 13.95 2.49 17.48
C GLY A 230 13.57 1.22 18.26
N GLU A 231 12.55 1.28 19.11
CA GLU A 231 11.96 0.11 19.78
C GLU A 231 10.87 -0.48 18.91
N ARG A 232 10.93 -1.78 18.64
CA ARG A 232 9.96 -2.48 17.79
C ARG A 232 9.14 -3.48 18.56
N ARG A 233 7.82 -3.46 18.27
CA ARG A 233 6.84 -4.45 18.73
C ARG A 233 5.93 -4.88 17.59
N SER A 234 5.49 -6.11 17.67
CA SER A 234 4.52 -6.70 16.74
C SER A 234 3.38 -7.31 17.54
N PHE A 235 2.18 -6.90 17.22
CA PHE A 235 0.94 -7.45 17.78
C PHE A 235 0.22 -8.19 16.67
N ALA A 236 -0.33 -9.36 16.96
CA ALA A 236 -0.95 -10.20 15.94
C ALA A 236 -2.34 -10.69 16.38
N SER A 237 -3.20 -10.90 15.40
CA SER A 237 -4.52 -11.53 15.51
C SER A 237 -5.37 -10.94 16.65
N ARG A 238 -5.73 -11.74 17.65
CA ARG A 238 -6.61 -11.33 18.76
C ARG A 238 -6.07 -10.18 19.64
N LEU A 239 -4.80 -9.80 19.49
CA LEU A 239 -4.22 -8.67 20.21
C LEU A 239 -4.49 -7.34 19.49
N VAL A 240 -5.07 -7.36 18.29
CA VAL A 240 -5.33 -6.19 17.47
C VAL A 240 -6.82 -6.08 17.17
N GLU A 241 -7.40 -4.94 17.47
CA GLU A 241 -8.79 -4.62 17.15
C GLU A 241 -8.81 -3.44 16.17
N ILE A 242 -9.67 -3.52 15.13
CA ILE A 242 -9.85 -2.45 14.15
C ILE A 242 -11.34 -2.13 14.05
N GLU A 243 -11.68 -0.87 14.30
CA GLU A 243 -13.04 -0.34 14.20
C GLU A 243 -13.11 0.80 13.21
N HIS A 244 -14.14 0.80 12.37
CA HIS A 244 -14.44 1.88 11.43
C HIS A 244 -15.56 2.75 11.97
N ARG A 245 -15.40 4.08 11.86
CA ARG A 245 -16.42 5.06 12.27
C ARG A 245 -16.65 6.09 11.19
N GLY A 246 -17.90 6.53 11.12
CA GLY A 246 -18.33 7.55 10.17
C GLY A 246 -18.30 7.11 8.71
N ARG A 247 -18.40 8.07 7.82
CA ARG A 247 -18.31 7.89 6.38
C ARG A 247 -17.58 9.08 5.77
N LEU A 248 -16.50 8.80 5.04
CA LEU A 248 -15.76 9.82 4.30
C LEU A 248 -16.67 10.46 3.26
N GLY A 249 -16.87 11.77 3.37
CA GLY A 249 -17.75 12.57 2.51
C GLY A 249 -17.07 13.17 1.28
N GLU A 250 -15.76 13.00 1.15
CA GLU A 250 -14.98 13.60 0.07
C GLU A 250 -15.22 12.93 -1.28
N PRO A 251 -15.12 13.67 -2.40
CA PRO A 251 -15.25 13.11 -3.73
C PRO A 251 -14.12 12.09 -4.00
N LEU A 252 -14.53 10.93 -4.50
CA LEU A 252 -13.63 9.84 -4.84
C LEU A 252 -13.03 10.05 -6.24
N ARG A 253 -11.71 10.11 -6.35
CA ARG A 253 -11.03 10.06 -7.64
C ARG A 253 -10.92 8.61 -8.12
N ARG A 254 -11.46 8.29 -9.31
CA ARG A 254 -11.45 6.94 -9.89
C ARG A 254 -10.45 6.83 -11.03
N LEU A 255 -9.69 5.75 -11.06
CA LEU A 255 -8.59 5.52 -12.01
C LEU A 255 -8.57 4.04 -12.47
N PRO A 256 -8.22 3.74 -13.73
CA PRO A 256 -8.15 4.71 -14.82
C PRO A 256 -9.55 5.25 -15.20
N GLY A 257 -9.59 6.47 -15.70
CA GLY A 257 -10.85 7.15 -15.98
C GLY A 257 -11.81 6.44 -16.92
N ALA A 258 -11.28 5.67 -17.89
CA ALA A 258 -12.08 4.87 -18.82
C ALA A 258 -12.88 3.76 -18.09
N LEU A 259 -12.24 3.02 -17.18
CA LEU A 259 -12.91 2.00 -16.36
C LEU A 259 -13.88 2.64 -15.37
N ALA A 260 -13.53 3.79 -14.82
CA ALA A 260 -14.39 4.56 -13.93
C ALA A 260 -15.72 4.94 -14.60
N ALA A 261 -15.69 5.33 -15.87
CA ALA A 261 -16.89 5.68 -16.63
C ALA A 261 -17.85 4.47 -16.81
N LEU A 262 -17.31 3.26 -16.92
CA LEU A 262 -18.10 2.03 -17.07
C LEU A 262 -18.72 1.54 -15.76
N HIS A 263 -18.20 1.98 -14.61
CA HIS A 263 -18.57 1.44 -13.30
C HIS A 263 -19.18 2.50 -12.36
N GLN A 264 -19.60 3.67 -12.86
CA GLN A 264 -20.06 4.79 -12.04
C GLN A 264 -21.17 4.44 -11.03
N ASP A 265 -22.08 3.56 -11.37
CA ASP A 265 -23.25 3.25 -10.55
C ASP A 265 -23.05 2.10 -9.54
N ARG A 266 -21.96 1.34 -9.68
CA ARG A 266 -21.76 0.11 -8.90
C ARG A 266 -20.87 0.28 -7.69
N ILE A 267 -20.16 1.42 -7.57
CA ILE A 267 -19.05 1.54 -6.65
C ILE A 267 -19.10 2.88 -5.91
N ALA A 268 -19.99 2.96 -4.94
CA ALA A 268 -19.90 3.94 -3.87
C ALA A 268 -19.49 3.20 -2.59
N PRO A 269 -18.19 2.97 -2.38
CA PRO A 269 -17.73 2.29 -1.18
C PRO A 269 -18.09 3.12 0.05
N ARG A 270 -18.40 2.43 1.14
CA ARG A 270 -18.55 3.09 2.45
C ARG A 270 -17.18 3.23 3.09
N LEU A 271 -16.35 4.12 2.56
CA LEU A 271 -15.05 4.41 3.13
C LEU A 271 -15.22 5.06 4.51
N PRO A 272 -14.45 4.63 5.52
CA PRO A 272 -14.55 5.17 6.86
C PRO A 272 -13.98 6.60 6.93
N GLU A 273 -14.60 7.43 7.76
CA GLU A 273 -14.09 8.75 8.15
C GLU A 273 -12.98 8.64 9.20
N ARG A 274 -13.05 7.61 10.05
CA ARG A 274 -12.06 7.30 11.07
C ARG A 274 -11.85 5.80 11.19
N ILE A 275 -10.59 5.41 11.33
CA ILE A 275 -10.18 4.04 11.59
C ILE A 275 -9.50 4.04 12.97
N LEU A 276 -10.05 3.29 13.92
CA LEU A 276 -9.50 3.11 15.25
C LEU A 276 -8.83 1.75 15.30
N VAL A 277 -7.58 1.72 15.74
CA VAL A 277 -6.82 0.49 15.93
C VAL A 277 -6.31 0.45 17.35
N SER A 278 -6.64 -0.59 18.09
CA SER A 278 -6.08 -0.85 19.40
C SER A 278 -5.29 -2.15 19.40
N ALA A 279 -4.12 -2.16 20.02
CA ALA A 279 -3.29 -3.34 20.17
C ALA A 279 -2.65 -3.39 21.55
N ALA A 280 -2.71 -4.55 22.21
CA ALA A 280 -2.12 -4.73 23.52
C ALA A 280 -1.74 -6.20 23.81
N ASP A 281 -0.59 -6.41 24.48
CA ASP A 281 -0.14 -7.74 24.93
C ASP A 281 -0.04 -7.83 26.48
N GLY A 282 -0.56 -6.82 27.21
CA GLY A 282 -0.48 -6.71 28.65
C GLY A 282 0.73 -5.91 29.15
N ILE A 283 1.78 -5.75 28.35
CA ILE A 283 3.00 -4.98 28.66
C ILE A 283 3.02 -3.72 27.80
N ASP A 284 2.98 -3.91 26.50
CA ASP A 284 3.01 -2.86 25.48
C ASP A 284 1.60 -2.61 24.93
N ARG A 285 1.34 -1.39 24.50
CA ARG A 285 0.04 -0.97 23.96
C ARG A 285 0.21 0.11 22.91
N VAL A 286 -0.65 0.05 21.90
CA VAL A 286 -0.83 1.09 20.87
C VAL A 286 -2.32 1.39 20.75
N GLU A 287 -2.66 2.67 20.84
CA GLU A 287 -3.96 3.21 20.45
C GLU A 287 -3.72 4.15 19.27
N LEU A 288 -4.32 3.86 18.15
CA LEU A 288 -4.11 4.57 16.90
C LEU A 288 -5.46 5.01 16.33
N GLU A 289 -5.58 6.29 16.00
CA GLU A 289 -6.68 6.81 15.20
C GLU A 289 -6.13 7.34 13.87
N ILE A 290 -6.65 6.83 12.76
CA ILE A 290 -6.38 7.33 11.40
C ILE A 290 -7.60 8.11 10.94
N GLN A 291 -7.38 9.33 10.41
CA GLN A 291 -8.39 10.23 9.88
C GLN A 291 -8.13 10.50 8.39
N PRO A 292 -8.69 9.70 7.47
CA PRO A 292 -8.64 9.97 6.05
C PRO A 292 -9.20 11.35 5.70
N ARG A 293 -8.58 12.01 4.73
CA ARG A 293 -8.99 13.33 4.23
C ARG A 293 -9.35 13.29 2.76
N ALA A 294 -8.79 12.34 2.03
CA ALA A 294 -9.08 12.15 0.62
C ALA A 294 -8.93 10.68 0.25
N ALA A 295 -9.61 10.27 -0.81
CA ALA A 295 -9.53 8.92 -1.34
C ALA A 295 -9.38 8.92 -2.87
N ALA A 296 -8.60 7.97 -3.38
CA ALA A 296 -8.57 7.58 -4.78
C ALA A 296 -8.94 6.10 -4.89
N GLN A 297 -9.63 5.73 -5.96
CA GLN A 297 -9.97 4.34 -6.26
C GLN A 297 -9.21 3.91 -7.50
N VAL A 298 -8.38 2.89 -7.37
CA VAL A 298 -7.73 2.20 -8.48
C VAL A 298 -8.54 0.96 -8.81
N ILE A 299 -8.95 0.84 -10.06
CA ILE A 299 -9.73 -0.30 -10.55
C ILE A 299 -8.76 -1.27 -11.22
N ALA A 300 -8.54 -2.41 -10.60
CA ALA A 300 -7.70 -3.47 -11.11
C ALA A 300 -8.56 -4.54 -11.81
N ALA A 301 -8.37 -4.71 -13.12
CA ALA A 301 -9.04 -5.75 -13.88
C ALA A 301 -8.24 -7.05 -13.85
N ASP A 302 -8.91 -8.19 -13.72
CA ASP A 302 -8.27 -9.50 -13.89
C ASP A 302 -8.23 -9.87 -15.38
N PRO A 303 -7.04 -10.09 -15.98
CA PRO A 303 -6.92 -10.38 -17.40
C PRO A 303 -7.40 -11.78 -17.77
N SER A 304 -7.50 -12.71 -16.83
CA SER A 304 -7.86 -14.11 -17.07
C SER A 304 -9.33 -14.44 -16.75
N ARG A 305 -9.98 -13.60 -15.94
CA ARG A 305 -11.38 -13.72 -15.53
C ARG A 305 -12.06 -12.36 -15.63
N HIS A 306 -13.37 -12.34 -15.78
CA HIS A 306 -14.13 -11.08 -15.83
C HIS A 306 -14.41 -10.55 -14.41
N GLY A 307 -13.31 -10.30 -13.65
CA GLY A 307 -13.37 -9.76 -12.30
C GLY A 307 -12.65 -8.42 -12.18
N TYR A 308 -12.97 -7.69 -11.13
CA TYR A 308 -12.34 -6.42 -10.76
C TYR A 308 -12.05 -6.43 -9.27
N GLY A 309 -10.89 -5.87 -8.91
CA GLY A 309 -10.58 -5.43 -7.54
C GLY A 309 -10.68 -3.92 -7.47
N PHE A 310 -11.17 -3.42 -6.37
CA PHE A 310 -11.28 -1.99 -6.09
C PHE A 310 -10.37 -1.62 -4.95
N ILE A 311 -9.24 -1.01 -5.29
CA ILE A 311 -8.23 -0.57 -4.34
C ILE A 311 -8.52 0.89 -4.01
N HIS A 312 -8.83 1.17 -2.74
CA HIS A 312 -9.11 2.52 -2.27
C HIS A 312 -7.91 3.03 -1.49
N GLU A 313 -7.17 3.93 -2.10
CA GLU A 313 -6.05 4.64 -1.50
C GLU A 313 -6.56 5.86 -0.74
N MET A 314 -6.53 5.80 0.58
CA MET A 314 -6.93 6.90 1.43
C MET A 314 -5.72 7.53 2.08
N VAL A 315 -5.66 8.86 2.06
CA VAL A 315 -4.57 9.62 2.68
C VAL A 315 -5.12 10.57 3.73
N GLY A 316 -4.34 10.78 4.77
CA GLY A 316 -4.78 11.65 5.86
C GLY A 316 -3.74 11.80 6.97
N ARG A 317 -4.23 11.96 8.17
CA ARG A 317 -3.41 12.09 9.37
C ARG A 317 -3.71 10.96 10.35
N PHE A 318 -2.78 10.73 11.25
CA PHE A 318 -3.00 9.87 12.39
C PHE A 318 -2.59 10.56 13.70
N GLU A 319 -3.16 10.05 14.78
CA GLU A 319 -2.79 10.31 16.15
C GLU A 319 -2.63 8.96 16.86
N ALA A 320 -1.59 8.79 17.65
CA ALA A 320 -1.37 7.56 18.38
C ALA A 320 -0.77 7.79 19.77
N ASP A 321 -1.23 6.97 20.71
CA ASP A 321 -0.65 6.78 22.03
C ASP A 321 0.03 5.41 22.07
N CYS A 322 1.36 5.40 22.16
CA CYS A 322 2.18 4.20 22.18
C CYS A 322 2.84 4.03 23.53
N ARG A 323 2.62 2.90 24.22
CA ARG A 323 3.41 2.46 25.35
C ARG A 323 4.24 1.26 24.92
N ILE A 324 5.52 1.48 24.63
CA ILE A 324 6.45 0.47 24.12
C ILE A 324 7.72 0.47 24.96
N GLY A 325 8.14 -0.70 25.43
CA GLY A 325 9.35 -0.85 26.23
C GLY A 325 9.33 -0.01 27.51
N GLY A 326 8.16 0.18 28.12
CA GLY A 326 7.96 1.00 29.34
C GLY A 326 7.96 2.52 29.09
N ARG A 327 8.06 2.97 27.84
CA ARG A 327 7.98 4.40 27.49
C ARG A 327 6.63 4.71 26.87
N THR A 328 6.06 5.85 27.26
CA THR A 328 4.83 6.39 26.65
C THR A 328 5.19 7.49 25.68
N THR A 329 4.68 7.40 24.45
CA THR A 329 4.87 8.38 23.39
C THR A 329 3.52 8.71 22.80
N HIS A 330 3.16 10.00 22.81
CA HIS A 330 2.05 10.54 22.03
C HIS A 330 2.61 11.12 20.75
N VAL A 331 1.99 10.81 19.61
CA VAL A 331 2.50 11.21 18.29
C VAL A 331 1.38 11.48 17.31
N THR A 332 1.61 12.46 16.44
CA THR A 332 0.76 12.73 15.27
C THR A 332 1.61 12.72 14.00
N GLY A 333 1.01 12.36 12.88
CA GLY A 333 1.74 12.30 11.61
C GLY A 333 0.83 12.11 10.40
N LEU A 334 1.43 11.61 9.32
CA LEU A 334 0.77 11.34 8.05
C LEU A 334 0.47 9.84 7.94
N ALA A 335 -0.65 9.51 7.30
CA ALA A 335 -1.08 8.13 7.11
C ALA A 335 -1.60 7.89 5.70
N VAL A 336 -1.31 6.70 5.18
CA VAL A 336 -2.03 6.05 4.10
C VAL A 336 -2.83 4.90 4.69
N PHE A 337 -4.06 4.74 4.25
CA PHE A 337 -4.89 3.58 4.55
C PHE A 337 -5.44 3.02 3.24
N GLU A 338 -5.18 1.76 2.98
CA GLU A 338 -5.67 1.05 1.82
C GLU A 338 -6.82 0.12 2.22
N TYR A 339 -7.89 0.18 1.46
CA TYR A 339 -9.06 -0.65 1.63
C TYR A 339 -9.40 -1.31 0.31
N VAL A 340 -9.40 -2.65 0.28
CA VAL A 340 -9.63 -3.43 -0.93
C VAL A 340 -10.82 -4.35 -0.75
N ASP A 341 -11.78 -4.27 -1.68
CA ASP A 341 -13.00 -5.09 -1.72
C ASP A 341 -13.39 -5.51 -3.15
#